data_3dbd7e3e6abc863f79dac6a499da9902
#
_entry.id   3dbd7e3e6abc863f79dac6a499da9902
#
_cell.length_a   1.000
_cell.length_b   1.000
_cell.length_c   1.000
_cell.angle_alpha   90.00
_cell.angle_beta   90.00
_cell.angle_gamma   90.00
#
_symmetry.space_group_name_H-M   'P 1'
#
loop_
_entity.id
_entity.type
_entity.pdbx_description
1 polymer ?
#
loop_
_entity_poly.entity_id
_entity_poly.type
_entity_poly.pdbx_seq_one_letter_code
_entity_poly.pdbx_strand_id
1 'polypeptide(L)'
;MKLIILGRGNAGCISAMHFAYYRKFLNTKVEIELIYDSKIKPVPTGQGTTLQFPDWLFKNFGSNYVNSFPVTQKTGIMYENWGKKHKKIFHPFPLGRYALHFSPDQFQDYVCNNLDIDFTERDENIKNYDDLDADYIIDCRGTPKSLKEYDTLTNPLNCALLANLPKKENDILWTRTTATPDGWCFYIPLPDTISIGYLFNTNVTTVEKAKSNFKKIFGVEKINHVFPFNQYLAKEMIIDNRVLLNGNKLFFLEPLEATAMGSYVKTCQHYYNYIFNGFSKENTEYEIKDWVHKIEQFILYHYAAGSAYDTKFWKKAKKLYEITSTELLDKELKIIKDMSDLDLSRTLSSSGEFALWPPFSIKQWYDEVAS
;
A
#
# COMPACT_ATOMS: atom_id res chain seq x y z
N MET A 1 21.12 -10.92 -19.65
CA MET A 1 19.96 -10.02 -19.58
C MET A 1 20.24 -8.96 -18.53
N LYS A 2 19.97 -7.69 -18.85
CA LYS A 2 20.13 -6.57 -17.92
C LYS A 2 18.76 -6.00 -17.56
N LEU A 3 18.49 -5.90 -16.26
CA LEU A 3 17.29 -5.30 -15.67
C LEU A 3 17.67 -4.03 -14.92
N ILE A 4 17.10 -2.90 -15.33
CA ILE A 4 17.27 -1.62 -14.62
C ILE A 4 16.00 -1.30 -13.82
N ILE A 5 16.19 -0.89 -12.58
CA ILE A 5 15.12 -0.39 -11.69
C ILE A 5 15.35 1.10 -11.49
N LEU A 6 14.34 1.93 -11.79
CA LEU A 6 14.41 3.38 -11.65
C LEU A 6 13.70 3.84 -10.37
N GLY A 7 14.46 4.50 -9.51
CA GLY A 7 13.97 5.05 -8.23
C GLY A 7 14.15 4.09 -7.05
N ARG A 8 14.71 4.60 -5.95
CA ARG A 8 14.95 3.82 -4.73
C ARG A 8 13.86 3.98 -3.66
N GLY A 9 12.66 4.45 -4.04
CA GLY A 9 11.51 4.43 -3.15
C GLY A 9 11.13 3.01 -2.73
N ASN A 10 10.14 2.86 -1.86
CA ASN A 10 9.71 1.53 -1.38
C ASN A 10 9.43 0.54 -2.52
N ALA A 11 8.80 1.01 -3.61
CA ALA A 11 8.52 0.17 -4.77
C ALA A 11 9.82 -0.28 -5.48
N GLY A 12 10.80 0.61 -5.63
CA GLY A 12 12.09 0.27 -6.23
C GLY A 12 12.88 -0.72 -5.38
N CYS A 13 12.96 -0.49 -4.06
CA CYS A 13 13.62 -1.41 -3.13
C CYS A 13 12.95 -2.80 -3.13
N ILE A 14 11.61 -2.87 -3.14
CA ILE A 14 10.89 -4.13 -3.23
C ILE A 14 11.12 -4.82 -4.57
N SER A 15 11.13 -4.08 -5.68
CA SER A 15 11.44 -4.64 -6.99
C SER A 15 12.86 -5.21 -7.00
N ALA A 16 13.83 -4.47 -6.47
CA ALA A 16 15.21 -4.93 -6.33
C ALA A 16 15.32 -6.22 -5.51
N MET A 17 14.71 -6.26 -4.34
CA MET A 17 14.66 -7.46 -3.49
C MET A 17 14.01 -8.65 -4.21
N HIS A 18 12.91 -8.42 -4.92
CA HIS A 18 12.19 -9.47 -5.63
C HIS A 18 13.06 -10.11 -6.71
N PHE A 19 13.61 -9.31 -7.61
CA PHE A 19 14.41 -9.82 -8.73
C PHE A 19 15.78 -10.32 -8.27
N ALA A 20 16.42 -9.71 -7.28
CA ALA A 20 17.66 -10.22 -6.68
C ALA A 20 17.48 -11.60 -6.04
N TYR A 21 16.34 -11.83 -5.40
CA TYR A 21 16.02 -13.15 -4.84
C TYR A 21 15.83 -14.19 -5.95
N TYR A 22 14.95 -13.91 -6.92
CA TYR A 22 14.60 -14.89 -7.94
C TYR A 22 15.71 -15.16 -8.97
N ARG A 23 16.62 -14.19 -9.23
CA ARG A 23 17.76 -14.43 -10.13
C ARG A 23 18.61 -15.64 -9.73
N LYS A 24 18.61 -15.99 -8.43
CA LYS A 24 19.35 -17.15 -7.89
C LYS A 24 18.84 -18.49 -8.42
N PHE A 25 17.62 -18.53 -8.92
CA PHE A 25 16.94 -19.74 -9.41
C PHE A 25 16.82 -19.77 -10.94
N LEU A 26 17.33 -18.76 -11.64
CA LEU A 26 17.30 -18.67 -13.10
C LEU A 26 18.54 -19.30 -13.71
N ASN A 27 18.36 -20.02 -14.82
CA ASN A 27 19.48 -20.54 -15.61
C ASN A 27 20.19 -19.43 -16.41
N THR A 28 19.56 -18.28 -16.61
CA THR A 28 20.09 -17.13 -17.33
C THR A 28 20.70 -16.14 -16.35
N LYS A 29 21.93 -15.67 -16.66
CA LYS A 29 22.54 -14.58 -15.87
C LYS A 29 21.70 -13.31 -16.03
N VAL A 30 21.26 -12.76 -14.89
CA VAL A 30 20.52 -11.49 -14.80
C VAL A 30 21.35 -10.49 -14.03
N GLU A 31 21.71 -9.40 -14.67
CA GLU A 31 22.36 -8.23 -14.07
C GLU A 31 21.25 -7.27 -13.64
N ILE A 32 21.32 -6.79 -12.40
CA ILE A 32 20.31 -5.89 -11.82
C ILE A 32 21.02 -4.62 -11.37
N GLU A 33 20.54 -3.50 -11.88
CA GLU A 33 21.01 -2.17 -11.50
C GLU A 33 19.84 -1.33 -11.00
N LEU A 34 19.97 -0.69 -9.83
CA LEU A 34 19.02 0.28 -9.33
C LEU A 34 19.60 1.69 -9.48
N ILE A 35 18.94 2.51 -10.31
CA ILE A 35 19.34 3.89 -10.57
C ILE A 35 18.39 4.84 -9.82
N TYR A 36 18.95 5.79 -9.08
CA TYR A 36 18.17 6.74 -8.26
C TYR A 36 18.79 8.14 -8.22
N ASP A 37 17.98 9.11 -7.86
CA ASP A 37 18.39 10.48 -7.57
C ASP A 37 18.28 10.72 -6.04
N SER A 38 19.42 10.95 -5.39
CA SER A 38 19.50 11.15 -3.93
C SER A 38 18.80 12.44 -3.44
N LYS A 39 18.54 13.39 -4.35
CA LYS A 39 17.82 14.63 -4.05
C LYS A 39 16.33 14.38 -3.82
N ILE A 40 15.77 13.28 -4.37
CA ILE A 40 14.38 12.90 -4.17
C ILE A 40 14.25 12.20 -2.83
N LYS A 41 13.63 12.88 -1.87
CA LYS A 41 13.41 12.33 -0.54
C LYS A 41 12.09 11.55 -0.48
N PRO A 42 12.03 10.44 0.31
CA PRO A 42 10.79 9.74 0.54
C PRO A 42 9.76 10.62 1.25
N VAL A 43 8.48 10.32 1.03
CA VAL A 43 7.41 10.97 1.82
C VAL A 43 7.58 10.55 3.28
N PRO A 44 7.71 11.50 4.23
CA PRO A 44 8.00 11.20 5.63
C PRO A 44 6.74 10.72 6.36
N THR A 45 6.27 9.54 6.01
CA THR A 45 5.12 8.88 6.64
C THR A 45 5.47 7.43 6.91
N GLY A 46 5.16 6.95 8.11
CA GLY A 46 5.35 5.54 8.48
C GLY A 46 4.58 4.60 7.55
N GLN A 47 5.15 3.44 7.33
CA GLN A 47 4.56 2.40 6.49
C GLN A 47 4.13 1.21 7.35
N GLY A 48 2.95 0.66 7.04
CA GLY A 48 2.53 -0.66 7.49
C GLY A 48 2.72 -1.67 6.36
N THR A 49 3.00 -2.93 6.72
CA THR A 49 3.16 -4.00 5.75
C THR A 49 2.06 -5.05 5.86
N THR A 50 2.09 -6.02 4.95
CA THR A 50 1.33 -7.27 5.00
C THR A 50 2.12 -8.36 5.73
N LEU A 51 1.46 -9.47 6.07
CA LEU A 51 2.04 -10.61 6.79
C LEU A 51 3.21 -11.30 6.05
N GLN A 52 3.27 -11.16 4.73
CA GLN A 52 4.33 -11.78 3.91
C GLN A 52 5.64 -10.98 3.91
N PHE A 53 5.61 -9.73 4.36
CA PHE A 53 6.77 -8.85 4.26
C PHE A 53 7.98 -9.29 5.12
N PRO A 54 7.80 -9.76 6.37
CA PRO A 54 8.89 -10.37 7.14
C PRO A 54 9.56 -11.54 6.41
N ASP A 55 8.79 -12.38 5.72
CA ASP A 55 9.31 -13.50 4.94
C ASP A 55 10.19 -12.99 3.77
N TRP A 56 9.81 -11.89 3.12
CA TRP A 56 10.62 -11.26 2.07
C TRP A 56 11.93 -10.69 2.59
N LEU A 57 11.93 -10.06 3.76
CA LEU A 57 13.15 -9.60 4.41
C LEU A 57 14.07 -10.79 4.75
N PHE A 58 13.51 -11.86 5.31
CA PHE A 58 14.28 -13.08 5.63
C PHE A 58 14.87 -13.74 4.38
N LYS A 59 14.13 -13.84 3.28
CA LYS A 59 14.60 -14.41 2.02
C LYS A 59 15.78 -13.64 1.42
N ASN A 60 15.83 -12.32 1.58
CA ASN A 60 16.88 -11.50 1.03
C ASN A 60 18.07 -11.31 1.97
N PHE A 61 17.83 -11.17 3.28
CA PHE A 61 18.83 -10.73 4.26
C PHE A 61 19.09 -11.76 5.39
N GLY A 62 18.38 -12.90 5.38
CA GLY A 62 18.45 -13.86 6.47
C GLY A 62 17.91 -13.28 7.78
N SER A 63 18.32 -13.84 8.93
CA SER A 63 17.88 -13.35 10.25
C SER A 63 18.49 -12.01 10.67
N ASN A 64 19.50 -11.52 9.95
CA ASN A 64 20.23 -10.31 10.31
C ASN A 64 19.34 -9.06 10.33
N TYR A 65 18.28 -9.02 9.51
CA TYR A 65 17.38 -7.86 9.48
C TYR A 65 16.71 -7.57 10.82
N VAL A 66 16.46 -8.58 11.63
CA VAL A 66 15.77 -8.44 12.93
C VAL A 66 16.50 -7.48 13.88
N ASN A 67 17.85 -7.48 13.83
CA ASN A 67 18.67 -6.66 14.71
C ASN A 67 19.22 -5.38 14.05
N SER A 68 19.15 -5.28 12.73
CA SER A 68 19.80 -4.22 11.99
C SER A 68 18.85 -3.29 11.23
N PHE A 69 17.60 -3.71 11.05
CA PHE A 69 16.56 -2.87 10.44
C PHE A 69 15.58 -2.37 11.52
N PRO A 70 15.49 -1.05 11.77
CA PRO A 70 14.62 -0.49 12.80
C PRO A 70 13.14 -0.63 12.41
N VAL A 71 12.44 -1.54 13.08
CA VAL A 71 11.02 -1.83 12.83
C VAL A 71 10.23 -1.97 14.12
N THR A 72 8.93 -1.79 14.04
CA THR A 72 7.97 -2.17 15.08
C THR A 72 7.08 -3.29 14.56
N GLN A 73 6.80 -4.28 15.38
CA GLN A 73 5.85 -5.33 15.04
C GLN A 73 4.44 -4.76 14.87
N LYS A 74 3.73 -5.29 13.88
CA LYS A 74 2.31 -5.02 13.65
C LYS A 74 1.54 -6.31 13.84
N THR A 75 0.73 -6.38 14.88
CA THR A 75 -0.03 -7.57 15.30
C THR A 75 -1.47 -7.60 14.84
N GLY A 76 -1.92 -6.54 14.18
CA GLY A 76 -3.28 -6.40 13.70
C GLY A 76 -3.61 -4.97 13.24
N ILE A 77 -4.91 -4.74 13.04
CA ILE A 77 -5.45 -3.42 12.72
C ILE A 77 -6.64 -3.14 13.65
N MET A 78 -6.64 -1.98 14.28
CA MET A 78 -7.76 -1.49 15.08
C MET A 78 -8.51 -0.42 14.30
N TYR A 79 -9.78 -0.65 14.06
CA TYR A 79 -10.71 0.32 13.48
C TYR A 79 -11.54 0.95 14.59
N GLU A 80 -11.47 2.26 14.75
CA GLU A 80 -12.22 3.01 15.76
C GLU A 80 -13.24 3.94 15.09
N ASN A 81 -14.47 3.91 15.59
CA ASN A 81 -15.60 4.72 15.10
C ASN A 81 -16.00 4.42 13.63
N TRP A 82 -15.51 3.34 13.03
CA TRP A 82 -15.98 2.82 11.76
C TRP A 82 -17.23 1.98 11.97
N GLY A 83 -18.14 1.98 10.97
CA GLY A 83 -19.42 1.33 11.11
C GLY A 83 -20.35 2.00 12.13
N LYS A 84 -21.50 1.39 12.34
CA LYS A 84 -22.51 1.87 13.32
C LYS A 84 -22.72 0.89 14.47
N LYS A 85 -22.35 -0.35 14.28
CA LYS A 85 -22.61 -1.46 15.18
C LYS A 85 -21.58 -1.53 16.31
N HIS A 86 -20.32 -1.39 15.98
CA HIS A 86 -19.23 -1.49 16.93
C HIS A 86 -18.38 -0.22 16.98
N LYS A 87 -18.10 0.25 18.19
CA LYS A 87 -17.21 1.40 18.40
C LYS A 87 -15.75 1.08 18.04
N LYS A 88 -15.36 -0.18 18.19
CA LYS A 88 -14.03 -0.69 17.89
C LYS A 88 -14.15 -2.06 17.24
N ILE A 89 -13.46 -2.24 16.14
CA ILE A 89 -13.32 -3.50 15.41
C ILE A 89 -11.83 -3.81 15.40
N PHE A 90 -11.42 -4.89 16.04
CA PHE A 90 -10.03 -5.33 16.00
C PHE A 90 -9.90 -6.49 15.04
N HIS A 91 -9.03 -6.31 14.05
CA HIS A 91 -8.64 -7.36 13.12
C HIS A 91 -7.27 -7.91 13.55
N PRO A 92 -7.23 -9.03 14.33
CA PRO A 92 -5.99 -9.63 14.77
C PRO A 92 -5.31 -10.34 13.61
N PHE A 93 -3.98 -10.37 13.63
CA PHE A 93 -3.24 -11.28 12.78
C PHE A 93 -3.16 -12.68 13.41
N PRO A 94 -3.02 -13.74 12.59
CA PRO A 94 -2.92 -15.12 13.09
C PRO A 94 -1.81 -15.29 14.15
N LEU A 95 -2.04 -16.14 15.13
CA LEU A 95 -1.08 -16.41 16.18
C LEU A 95 0.29 -16.80 15.60
N GLY A 96 1.35 -16.17 16.10
CA GLY A 96 2.72 -16.38 15.62
C GLY A 96 3.04 -15.66 14.30
N ARG A 97 2.11 -14.92 13.73
CA ARG A 97 2.34 -14.09 12.53
C ARG A 97 2.26 -12.63 12.89
N TYR A 98 3.08 -11.84 12.24
CA TYR A 98 3.10 -10.38 12.38
C TYR A 98 3.51 -9.72 11.06
N ALA A 99 3.10 -8.50 10.89
CA ALA A 99 3.62 -7.60 9.88
C ALA A 99 4.55 -6.57 10.55
N LEU A 100 4.99 -5.56 9.82
CA LEU A 100 5.94 -4.58 10.31
C LEU A 100 5.42 -3.17 10.08
N HIS A 101 5.87 -2.25 10.96
CA HIS A 101 5.86 -0.82 10.72
C HIS A 101 7.30 -0.33 10.63
N PHE A 102 7.57 0.56 9.68
CA PHE A 102 8.90 1.13 9.48
C PHE A 102 8.86 2.53 8.84
N SER A 103 9.96 3.23 8.91
CA SER A 103 10.18 4.49 8.22
C SER A 103 10.75 4.23 6.81
N PRO A 104 10.20 4.87 5.74
CA PRO A 104 10.64 4.62 4.36
C PRO A 104 12.12 4.89 4.12
N ASP A 105 12.68 5.94 4.71
CA ASP A 105 14.10 6.29 4.60
C ASP A 105 14.99 5.18 5.17
N GLN A 106 14.68 4.70 6.37
CA GLN A 106 15.42 3.61 7.01
C GLN A 106 15.35 2.30 6.21
N PHE A 107 14.19 2.01 5.62
CA PHE A 107 14.03 0.84 4.75
C PHE A 107 14.87 0.95 3.48
N GLN A 108 14.84 2.10 2.82
CA GLN A 108 15.59 2.35 1.61
C GLN A 108 17.10 2.27 1.85
N ASP A 109 17.57 2.90 2.92
CA ASP A 109 18.99 2.83 3.30
C ASP A 109 19.40 1.41 3.68
N TYR A 110 18.55 0.67 4.40
CA TYR A 110 18.82 -0.72 4.74
C TYR A 110 18.97 -1.60 3.49
N VAL A 111 18.06 -1.48 2.53
CA VAL A 111 18.12 -2.25 1.27
C VAL A 111 19.36 -1.88 0.46
N CYS A 112 19.64 -0.60 0.29
CA CYS A 112 20.79 -0.15 -0.49
C CYS A 112 22.15 -0.59 0.10
N ASN A 113 22.22 -0.71 1.43
CA ASN A 113 23.46 -1.11 2.11
C ASN A 113 23.65 -2.64 2.23
N ASN A 114 22.60 -3.44 2.01
CA ASN A 114 22.65 -4.88 2.30
C ASN A 114 22.25 -5.78 1.13
N LEU A 115 21.67 -5.24 0.05
CA LEU A 115 21.28 -6.04 -1.09
C LEU A 115 22.43 -6.11 -2.10
N ASP A 116 22.76 -7.34 -2.56
CA ASP A 116 23.81 -7.60 -3.53
C ASP A 116 23.33 -7.34 -4.97
N ILE A 117 23.29 -6.06 -5.36
CA ILE A 117 23.06 -5.56 -6.72
C ILE A 117 23.82 -4.25 -6.93
N ASP A 118 23.88 -3.76 -8.17
CA ASP A 118 24.48 -2.46 -8.47
C ASP A 118 23.52 -1.31 -8.10
N PHE A 119 24.04 -0.31 -7.37
CA PHE A 119 23.33 0.91 -7.04
C PHE A 119 24.05 2.09 -7.68
N THR A 120 23.38 2.77 -8.61
CA THR A 120 23.93 3.91 -9.34
C THR A 120 23.17 5.19 -8.98
N GLU A 121 23.86 6.13 -8.35
CA GLU A 121 23.33 7.47 -8.12
C GLU A 121 23.50 8.32 -9.38
N ARG A 122 22.40 8.93 -9.84
CA ARG A 122 22.41 9.90 -10.94
C ARG A 122 21.62 11.14 -10.52
N ASP A 123 22.24 12.29 -10.65
CA ASP A 123 21.63 13.61 -10.37
C ASP A 123 20.58 14.01 -11.43
N GLU A 124 20.49 13.27 -12.53
CA GLU A 124 19.59 13.58 -13.63
C GLU A 124 18.36 12.69 -13.63
N ASN A 125 17.19 13.33 -13.76
CA ASN A 125 15.96 12.61 -14.01
C ASN A 125 16.00 12.05 -15.45
N ILE A 126 16.15 10.74 -15.58
CA ILE A 126 16.15 10.03 -16.87
C ILE A 126 14.83 10.33 -17.57
N LYS A 127 14.90 11.06 -18.68
CA LYS A 127 13.71 11.52 -19.43
C LYS A 127 13.30 10.53 -20.50
N ASN A 128 14.27 9.87 -21.10
CA ASN A 128 14.06 8.91 -22.17
C ASN A 128 14.56 7.53 -21.74
N TYR A 129 13.75 6.51 -21.90
CA TYR A 129 14.13 5.12 -21.59
C TYR A 129 15.14 4.55 -22.59
N ASP A 130 15.19 5.10 -23.81
CA ASP A 130 16.15 4.67 -24.84
C ASP A 130 17.61 5.02 -24.49
N ASP A 131 17.81 5.96 -23.55
CA ASP A 131 19.13 6.30 -23.03
C ASP A 131 19.70 5.22 -22.08
N LEU A 132 18.90 4.18 -21.78
CA LEU A 132 19.27 3.09 -20.88
C LEU A 132 19.52 1.80 -21.67
N ASP A 133 20.75 1.30 -21.56
CA ASP A 133 21.12 -0.02 -22.08
C ASP A 133 20.62 -1.12 -21.13
N ALA A 134 19.39 -1.59 -21.38
CA ALA A 134 18.74 -2.63 -20.59
C ALA A 134 17.75 -3.43 -21.43
N ASP A 135 17.59 -4.72 -21.16
CA ASP A 135 16.54 -5.54 -21.77
C ASP A 135 15.16 -5.15 -21.20
N TYR A 136 15.09 -4.90 -19.89
CA TYR A 136 13.88 -4.44 -19.21
C TYR A 136 14.17 -3.33 -18.21
N ILE A 137 13.19 -2.45 -18.03
CA ILE A 137 13.24 -1.34 -17.08
C ILE A 137 12.00 -1.41 -16.19
N ILE A 138 12.17 -1.37 -14.86
CA ILE A 138 11.06 -1.21 -13.91
C ILE A 138 11.05 0.23 -13.41
N ASP A 139 10.06 1.03 -13.84
CA ASP A 139 9.96 2.43 -13.42
C ASP A 139 9.16 2.57 -12.13
N CYS A 140 9.86 2.87 -11.05
CA CYS A 140 9.34 3.10 -9.71
C CYS A 140 9.44 4.58 -9.26
N ARG A 141 9.57 5.55 -10.16
CA ARG A 141 9.89 6.96 -9.87
C ARG A 141 8.72 7.78 -9.33
N GLY A 142 7.86 7.19 -8.52
CA GLY A 142 6.81 7.90 -7.80
C GLY A 142 5.67 8.44 -8.68
N THR A 143 4.97 9.45 -8.18
CA THR A 143 3.77 10.00 -8.81
C THR A 143 4.06 10.61 -10.19
N PRO A 144 3.27 10.29 -11.24
CA PRO A 144 3.44 10.87 -12.57
C PRO A 144 3.15 12.38 -12.56
N LYS A 145 3.86 13.12 -13.42
CA LYS A 145 3.67 14.58 -13.56
C LYS A 145 2.33 14.94 -14.23
N SER A 146 1.76 14.04 -15.01
CA SER A 146 0.49 14.18 -15.70
C SER A 146 -0.31 12.89 -15.60
N LEU A 147 -1.62 13.01 -15.39
CA LEU A 147 -2.54 11.89 -15.32
C LEU A 147 -3.28 11.62 -16.64
N LYS A 148 -2.86 12.21 -17.75
CA LYS A 148 -3.52 12.03 -19.06
C LYS A 148 -3.56 10.56 -19.50
N GLU A 149 -2.49 9.82 -19.22
CA GLU A 149 -2.34 8.38 -19.55
C GLU A 149 -2.74 7.48 -18.38
N TYR A 150 -3.64 7.97 -17.52
CA TYR A 150 -4.13 7.25 -16.35
C TYR A 150 -5.66 7.31 -16.28
N ASP A 151 -6.26 6.21 -15.86
CA ASP A 151 -7.65 6.16 -15.46
C ASP A 151 -7.81 6.62 -14.01
N THR A 152 -8.88 7.35 -13.73
CA THR A 152 -9.19 7.78 -12.35
C THR A 152 -9.83 6.62 -11.60
N LEU A 153 -9.30 6.28 -10.44
CA LEU A 153 -9.90 5.34 -9.50
C LEU A 153 -10.85 6.06 -8.54
N THR A 154 -11.90 5.37 -8.15
CA THR A 154 -12.95 5.91 -7.29
C THR A 154 -12.52 5.92 -5.82
N ASN A 155 -12.56 7.08 -5.18
CA ASN A 155 -12.27 7.20 -3.76
C ASN A 155 -12.87 8.49 -3.17
N PRO A 156 -13.34 8.50 -1.91
CA PRO A 156 -13.92 9.68 -1.29
C PRO A 156 -12.91 10.73 -0.81
N LEU A 157 -11.59 10.41 -0.81
CA LEU A 157 -10.52 11.26 -0.25
C LEU A 157 -9.63 11.87 -1.33
N ASN A 158 -8.99 13.02 -1.03
CA ASN A 158 -8.04 13.65 -1.94
C ASN A 158 -6.93 14.46 -1.25
N CYS A 159 -6.85 14.43 0.08
CA CYS A 159 -5.84 15.17 0.82
C CYS A 159 -5.49 14.50 2.15
N ALA A 160 -4.24 14.60 2.56
CA ALA A 160 -3.75 14.15 3.85
C ALA A 160 -2.99 15.25 4.58
N LEU A 161 -3.17 15.35 5.91
CA LEU A 161 -2.31 16.09 6.81
C LEU A 161 -1.40 15.07 7.51
N LEU A 162 -0.09 15.25 7.40
CA LEU A 162 0.89 14.33 7.98
C LEU A 162 1.60 14.99 9.16
N ALA A 163 1.78 14.24 10.23
CA ALA A 163 2.47 14.67 11.45
C ALA A 163 3.18 13.48 12.12
N ASN A 164 4.04 13.81 13.07
CA ASN A 164 4.64 12.85 13.98
C ASN A 164 4.30 13.21 15.42
N LEU A 165 4.05 12.20 16.25
CA LEU A 165 3.87 12.33 17.68
C LEU A 165 5.03 11.63 18.41
N PRO A 166 5.38 12.06 19.64
CA PRO A 166 6.31 11.31 20.46
C PRO A 166 5.73 9.95 20.82
N LYS A 167 6.55 8.91 20.74
CA LYS A 167 6.18 7.58 21.20
C LYS A 167 6.09 7.55 22.71
N LYS A 168 5.08 6.86 23.23
CA LYS A 168 4.94 6.59 24.67
C LYS A 168 5.52 5.21 24.99
N GLU A 169 6.01 5.06 26.20
CA GLU A 169 6.34 3.76 26.76
C GLU A 169 5.09 2.86 26.72
N ASN A 170 5.21 1.60 26.30
CA ASN A 170 4.10 0.67 26.14
C ASN A 170 3.04 1.08 25.10
N ASP A 171 3.45 1.70 24.00
CA ASP A 171 2.54 2.02 22.91
C ASP A 171 2.01 0.75 22.21
N ILE A 172 0.92 0.92 21.46
CA ILE A 172 0.24 -0.19 20.77
C ILE A 172 1.16 -0.86 19.73
N LEU A 173 0.92 -2.16 19.50
CA LEU A 173 1.62 -2.97 18.50
C LEU A 173 0.75 -3.27 17.26
N TRP A 174 -0.18 -2.40 16.92
CA TRP A 174 -1.05 -2.53 15.74
C TRP A 174 -1.23 -1.19 15.05
N THR A 175 -1.60 -1.24 13.78
CA THR A 175 -2.07 -0.02 13.10
C THR A 175 -3.43 0.37 13.67
N ARG A 176 -3.62 1.64 14.02
CA ARG A 176 -4.93 2.16 14.37
C ARG A 176 -5.46 3.04 13.25
N THR A 177 -6.69 2.80 12.84
CA THR A 177 -7.44 3.62 11.89
C THR A 177 -8.67 4.15 12.61
N THR A 178 -8.79 5.46 12.72
CA THR A 178 -9.87 6.11 13.44
C THR A 178 -10.70 6.94 12.47
N ALA A 179 -11.99 6.61 12.31
CA ALA A 179 -12.90 7.46 11.56
C ALA A 179 -13.05 8.82 12.25
N THR A 180 -13.13 9.87 11.47
CA THR A 180 -13.26 11.26 11.92
C THR A 180 -14.46 11.92 11.24
N PRO A 181 -14.91 13.12 11.67
CA PRO A 181 -16.02 13.80 11.02
C PRO A 181 -15.82 14.06 9.51
N ASP A 182 -14.57 14.14 9.04
CA ASP A 182 -14.24 14.58 7.68
C ASP A 182 -13.58 13.48 6.82
N GLY A 183 -13.34 12.29 7.39
CA GLY A 183 -12.63 11.18 6.78
C GLY A 183 -12.11 10.21 7.82
N TRP A 184 -10.81 9.92 7.82
CA TRP A 184 -10.20 9.03 8.81
C TRP A 184 -8.74 9.39 9.09
N CYS A 185 -8.19 8.81 10.16
CA CYS A 185 -6.82 9.03 10.58
C CYS A 185 -6.11 7.71 10.81
N PHE A 186 -4.90 7.54 10.26
CA PHE A 186 -4.02 6.44 10.62
C PHE A 186 -3.08 6.82 11.75
N TYR A 187 -2.68 5.81 12.53
CA TYR A 187 -1.71 5.91 13.61
C TYR A 187 -0.79 4.69 13.50
N ILE A 188 0.48 4.93 13.17
CA ILE A 188 1.48 3.91 12.88
C ILE A 188 2.64 4.09 13.87
N PRO A 189 2.77 3.18 14.88
CA PRO A 189 3.89 3.22 15.82
C PRO A 189 5.17 2.79 15.13
N LEU A 190 6.16 3.67 15.11
CA LEU A 190 7.53 3.44 14.67
C LEU A 190 8.44 3.17 15.86
N PRO A 191 9.72 2.79 15.68
CA PRO A 191 10.63 2.58 16.78
C PRO A 191 10.70 3.76 17.77
N ASP A 192 10.85 4.99 17.27
CA ASP A 192 11.10 6.17 18.09
C ASP A 192 9.94 7.19 18.11
N THR A 193 9.05 7.12 17.13
CA THR A 193 7.97 8.07 16.92
C THR A 193 6.69 7.38 16.53
N ILE A 194 5.60 8.15 16.44
CA ILE A 194 4.34 7.69 15.87
C ILE A 194 4.09 8.52 14.61
N SER A 195 3.98 7.87 13.47
CA SER A 195 3.50 8.51 12.26
C SER A 195 1.97 8.56 12.27
N ILE A 196 1.42 9.75 12.09
CA ILE A 196 -0.03 9.97 12.10
C ILE A 196 -0.45 10.80 10.89
N GLY A 197 -1.55 10.40 10.25
CA GLY A 197 -2.06 11.12 9.09
C GLY A 197 -3.58 11.23 9.09
N TYR A 198 -4.10 12.44 8.86
CA TYR A 198 -5.50 12.76 8.78
C TYR A 198 -5.92 12.93 7.33
N LEU A 199 -6.73 12.02 6.83
CA LEU A 199 -7.19 11.98 5.45
C LEU A 199 -8.60 12.57 5.34
N PHE A 200 -8.81 13.43 4.35
CA PHE A 200 -10.08 14.13 4.15
C PHE A 200 -10.30 14.52 2.68
N ASN A 201 -11.44 15.12 2.39
CA ASN A 201 -11.78 15.62 1.05
C ASN A 201 -11.90 17.14 1.05
N THR A 202 -11.04 17.81 0.31
CA THR A 202 -11.01 19.29 0.20
C THR A 202 -12.27 19.88 -0.40
N ASN A 203 -13.04 19.12 -1.18
CA ASN A 203 -14.34 19.55 -1.72
C ASN A 203 -15.48 19.50 -0.67
N VAL A 204 -15.21 18.94 0.50
CA VAL A 204 -16.19 18.80 1.60
C VAL A 204 -15.77 19.57 2.83
N THR A 205 -14.48 19.56 3.15
CA THR A 205 -13.91 20.15 4.36
C THR A 205 -12.69 20.98 4.01
N THR A 206 -12.60 22.21 4.52
CA THR A 206 -11.41 23.05 4.30
C THR A 206 -10.20 22.50 5.04
N VAL A 207 -9.00 22.81 4.53
CA VAL A 207 -7.74 22.41 5.15
C VAL A 207 -7.65 22.92 6.60
N GLU A 208 -8.10 24.14 6.86
CA GLU A 208 -8.07 24.77 8.20
C GLU A 208 -8.99 24.01 9.19
N LYS A 209 -10.17 23.60 8.73
CA LYS A 209 -11.08 22.79 9.56
C LYS A 209 -10.50 21.42 9.82
N ALA A 210 -9.92 20.76 8.82
CA ALA A 210 -9.23 19.49 9.00
C ALA A 210 -8.07 19.60 9.98
N LYS A 211 -7.24 20.64 9.90
CA LYS A 211 -6.18 20.94 10.89
C LYS A 211 -6.73 21.11 12.31
N SER A 212 -7.82 21.87 12.45
CA SER A 212 -8.49 22.07 13.75
C SER A 212 -8.97 20.76 14.34
N ASN A 213 -9.63 19.91 13.52
CA ASN A 213 -10.09 18.61 13.96
C ASN A 213 -8.92 17.66 14.31
N PHE A 214 -7.85 17.68 13.52
CA PHE A 214 -6.65 16.87 13.77
C PHE A 214 -6.00 17.22 15.12
N LYS A 215 -5.87 18.52 15.40
CA LYS A 215 -5.40 19.02 16.71
C LYS A 215 -6.34 18.60 17.84
N LYS A 216 -7.64 18.84 17.69
CA LYS A 216 -8.65 18.59 18.73
C LYS A 216 -8.77 17.09 19.08
N ILE A 217 -8.76 16.21 18.08
CA ILE A 217 -9.04 14.77 18.28
C ILE A 217 -7.77 14.02 18.71
N PHE A 218 -6.61 14.37 18.16
CA PHE A 218 -5.37 13.61 18.32
C PHE A 218 -4.27 14.35 19.07
N GLY A 219 -4.46 15.62 19.44
CA GLY A 219 -3.45 16.42 20.13
C GLY A 219 -2.27 16.81 19.22
N VAL A 220 -2.45 16.79 17.91
CA VAL A 220 -1.38 17.15 16.95
C VAL A 220 -1.18 18.65 16.96
N GLU A 221 -0.03 19.10 17.46
CA GLU A 221 0.30 20.54 17.50
C GLU A 221 0.94 21.04 16.21
N LYS A 222 1.84 20.24 15.62
CA LYS A 222 2.58 20.58 14.40
C LYS A 222 2.22 19.64 13.28
N ILE A 223 1.76 20.19 12.15
CA ILE A 223 1.54 19.48 10.92
C ILE A 223 2.79 19.65 10.06
N ASN A 224 3.38 18.54 9.66
CA ASN A 224 4.63 18.55 8.89
C ASN A 224 4.35 18.79 7.40
N HIS A 225 3.29 18.17 6.87
CA HIS A 225 2.95 18.24 5.45
C HIS A 225 1.45 18.30 5.24
N VAL A 226 1.04 19.02 4.19
CA VAL A 226 -0.29 18.94 3.58
C VAL A 226 -0.07 18.30 2.21
N PHE A 227 -0.62 17.13 2.00
CA PHE A 227 -0.35 16.29 0.84
C PHE A 227 -1.65 16.05 0.04
N PRO A 228 -1.92 16.86 -1.00
CA PRO A 228 -3.01 16.56 -1.94
C PRO A 228 -2.61 15.36 -2.81
N PHE A 229 -3.60 14.53 -3.16
CA PHE A 229 -3.37 13.37 -4.00
C PHE A 229 -4.58 13.07 -4.87
N ASN A 230 -4.32 12.38 -5.98
CA ASN A 230 -5.33 11.76 -6.82
C ASN A 230 -5.16 10.25 -6.74
N GLN A 231 -6.21 9.52 -7.11
CA GLN A 231 -6.22 8.07 -7.20
C GLN A 231 -6.35 7.68 -8.65
N TYR A 232 -5.45 6.83 -9.10
CA TYR A 232 -5.29 6.54 -10.52
C TYR A 232 -4.64 5.20 -10.77
N LEU A 233 -4.82 4.69 -11.99
CA LEU A 233 -4.17 3.51 -12.54
C LEU A 233 -3.69 3.83 -13.96
N ALA A 234 -2.48 3.44 -14.31
CA ALA A 234 -1.94 3.57 -15.64
C ALA A 234 -2.79 2.80 -16.66
N LYS A 235 -3.10 3.43 -17.81
CA LYS A 235 -3.82 2.79 -18.91
C LYS A 235 -2.99 1.70 -19.57
N GLU A 236 -1.70 1.94 -19.74
CA GLU A 236 -0.70 1.01 -20.21
C GLU A 236 0.35 0.81 -19.10
N MET A 237 0.60 -0.43 -18.73
CA MET A 237 1.47 -0.79 -17.60
C MET A 237 2.81 -1.31 -18.07
N ILE A 238 2.86 -1.82 -19.30
CA ILE A 238 4.04 -2.31 -20.01
C ILE A 238 4.21 -1.50 -21.30
N ILE A 239 5.10 -0.52 -21.29
CA ILE A 239 5.34 0.40 -22.40
C ILE A 239 6.41 -0.22 -23.33
N ASP A 240 6.16 -0.23 -24.63
CA ASP A 240 7.07 -0.73 -25.66
C ASP A 240 7.61 -2.15 -25.38
N ASN A 241 6.81 -3.00 -24.71
CA ASN A 241 7.17 -4.35 -24.27
C ASN A 241 8.43 -4.42 -23.38
N ARG A 242 8.92 -3.31 -22.88
CA ARG A 242 10.22 -3.18 -22.21
C ARG A 242 10.15 -2.45 -20.87
N VAL A 243 9.32 -1.41 -20.75
CA VAL A 243 9.23 -0.59 -19.54
C VAL A 243 8.00 -0.97 -18.71
N LEU A 244 8.23 -1.41 -17.50
CA LEU A 244 7.25 -1.99 -16.59
C LEU A 244 7.02 -1.00 -15.43
N LEU A 245 5.80 -0.47 -15.29
CA LEU A 245 5.49 0.52 -14.25
C LEU A 245 5.25 -0.15 -12.90
N ASN A 246 5.82 0.36 -11.81
CA ASN A 246 5.52 -0.12 -10.46
C ASN A 246 5.42 1.03 -9.44
N GLY A 247 4.84 0.74 -8.28
CA GLY A 247 4.61 1.75 -7.25
C GLY A 247 3.64 2.85 -7.67
N ASN A 248 3.86 4.06 -7.16
CA ASN A 248 3.03 5.21 -7.51
C ASN A 248 3.17 5.64 -9.00
N LYS A 249 4.12 5.08 -9.72
CA LYS A 249 4.20 5.25 -11.17
C LYS A 249 3.12 4.44 -11.89
N LEU A 250 2.75 3.30 -11.33
CA LEU A 250 1.70 2.41 -11.86
C LEU A 250 0.31 2.83 -11.40
N PHE A 251 0.10 2.92 -10.11
CA PHE A 251 -1.18 3.33 -9.53
C PHE A 251 -1.00 3.94 -8.15
N PHE A 252 -2.02 4.68 -7.71
CA PHE A 252 -2.14 5.16 -6.35
C PHE A 252 -3.57 4.99 -5.84
N LEU A 253 -3.71 4.42 -4.67
CA LEU A 253 -4.91 4.39 -3.84
C LEU A 253 -4.56 4.85 -2.43
N GLU A 254 -5.56 5.30 -1.68
CA GLU A 254 -5.38 5.68 -0.29
C GLU A 254 -4.81 4.52 0.56
N PRO A 255 -4.13 4.83 1.70
CA PRO A 255 -3.42 3.82 2.47
C PRO A 255 -4.29 2.95 3.38
N LEU A 256 -5.62 2.99 3.27
CA LEU A 256 -6.48 2.09 4.02
C LEU A 256 -6.09 0.65 3.70
N GLU A 257 -5.98 -0.21 4.71
CA GLU A 257 -5.52 -1.60 4.62
C GLU A 257 -4.03 -1.80 4.31
N ALA A 258 -3.21 -0.74 4.26
CA ALA A 258 -1.76 -0.82 4.04
C ALA A 258 -1.36 -1.62 2.77
N THR A 259 -2.11 -1.46 1.69
CA THR A 259 -2.02 -2.26 0.46
C THR A 259 -0.74 -2.04 -0.33
N ALA A 260 -0.14 -0.86 -0.24
CA ALA A 260 0.95 -0.44 -1.11
C ALA A 260 2.11 -1.45 -1.17
N MET A 261 2.63 -1.87 0.00
CA MET A 261 3.80 -2.76 0.06
C MET A 261 3.52 -4.13 -0.56
N GLY A 262 2.35 -4.71 -0.26
CA GLY A 262 1.92 -5.98 -0.84
C GLY A 262 1.68 -5.89 -2.34
N SER A 263 1.15 -4.77 -2.80
CA SER A 263 0.90 -4.52 -4.23
C SER A 263 2.20 -4.42 -5.03
N TYR A 264 3.25 -3.80 -4.48
CA TYR A 264 4.54 -3.74 -5.16
C TYR A 264 5.14 -5.13 -5.38
N VAL A 265 5.04 -6.02 -4.39
CA VAL A 265 5.46 -7.41 -4.51
C VAL A 265 4.62 -8.15 -5.55
N LYS A 266 3.29 -8.00 -5.49
CA LYS A 266 2.37 -8.69 -6.43
C LYS A 266 2.61 -8.25 -7.87
N THR A 267 2.80 -6.96 -8.11
CA THR A 267 3.17 -6.42 -9.43
C THR A 267 4.47 -7.04 -9.94
N CYS A 268 5.50 -7.16 -9.07
CA CYS A 268 6.74 -7.83 -9.45
C CYS A 268 6.55 -9.30 -9.80
N GLN A 269 5.62 -10.03 -9.14
CA GLN A 269 5.29 -11.42 -9.51
C GLN A 269 4.69 -11.52 -10.91
N HIS A 270 3.79 -10.60 -11.28
CA HIS A 270 3.23 -10.55 -12.64
C HIS A 270 4.30 -10.23 -13.67
N TYR A 271 5.19 -9.27 -13.40
CA TYR A 271 6.31 -8.95 -14.29
C TYR A 271 7.34 -10.07 -14.39
N TYR A 272 7.57 -10.82 -13.31
CA TYR A 272 8.41 -12.01 -13.37
C TYR A 272 7.84 -13.05 -14.36
N ASN A 273 6.52 -13.27 -14.31
CA ASN A 273 5.84 -14.17 -15.24
C ASN A 273 5.92 -13.67 -16.70
N TYR A 274 5.78 -12.37 -16.91
CA TYR A 274 5.94 -11.75 -18.22
C TYR A 274 7.37 -11.93 -18.77
N ILE A 275 8.39 -11.62 -17.97
CA ILE A 275 9.79 -11.63 -18.40
C ILE A 275 10.32 -13.06 -18.60
N PHE A 276 9.98 -13.99 -17.69
CA PHE A 276 10.66 -15.29 -17.61
C PHE A 276 9.76 -16.49 -17.93
N ASN A 277 8.45 -16.36 -17.82
CA ASN A 277 7.50 -17.47 -17.97
C ASN A 277 6.62 -17.34 -19.23
N GLY A 278 6.89 -16.37 -20.11
CA GLY A 278 6.22 -16.22 -21.40
C GLY A 278 4.76 -15.76 -21.33
N PHE A 279 4.36 -15.10 -20.24
CA PHE A 279 3.02 -14.48 -20.18
C PHE A 279 2.96 -13.32 -21.17
N SER A 280 1.80 -13.15 -21.83
CA SER A 280 1.63 -12.02 -22.74
C SER A 280 1.49 -10.69 -21.98
N LYS A 281 1.76 -9.57 -22.66
CA LYS A 281 1.51 -8.23 -22.14
C LYS A 281 0.07 -8.06 -21.70
N GLU A 282 -0.88 -8.43 -22.56
CA GLU A 282 -2.32 -8.28 -22.36
C GLU A 282 -2.79 -9.05 -21.11
N ASN A 283 -2.32 -10.29 -20.94
CA ASN A 283 -2.67 -11.09 -19.77
C ASN A 283 -2.08 -10.50 -18.50
N THR A 284 -0.82 -10.03 -18.54
CA THR A 284 -0.15 -9.42 -17.40
C THR A 284 -0.84 -8.13 -16.96
N GLU A 285 -1.19 -7.25 -17.91
CA GLU A 285 -1.90 -6.00 -17.63
C GLU A 285 -3.31 -6.25 -17.13
N TYR A 286 -4.01 -7.26 -17.66
CA TYR A 286 -5.33 -7.68 -17.18
C TYR A 286 -5.29 -8.11 -15.71
N GLU A 287 -4.34 -8.96 -15.34
CA GLU A 287 -4.17 -9.44 -13.96
C GLU A 287 -3.85 -8.30 -12.98
N ILE A 288 -3.00 -7.36 -13.38
CA ILE A 288 -2.68 -6.18 -12.56
C ILE A 288 -3.92 -5.28 -12.41
N LYS A 289 -4.67 -5.06 -13.49
CA LYS A 289 -5.87 -4.24 -13.48
C LYS A 289 -6.96 -4.84 -12.58
N ASP A 290 -7.23 -6.14 -12.71
CA ASP A 290 -8.18 -6.88 -11.87
C ASP A 290 -7.80 -6.76 -10.38
N TRP A 291 -6.52 -6.94 -10.08
CA TRP A 291 -5.96 -6.79 -8.75
C TRP A 291 -6.20 -5.39 -8.15
N VAL A 292 -5.91 -4.32 -8.91
CA VAL A 292 -6.08 -2.94 -8.45
C VAL A 292 -7.56 -2.61 -8.23
N HIS A 293 -8.46 -3.08 -9.12
CA HIS A 293 -9.89 -2.88 -8.94
C HIS A 293 -10.46 -3.66 -7.74
N LYS A 294 -9.95 -4.83 -7.42
CA LYS A 294 -10.29 -5.52 -6.17
C LYS A 294 -9.92 -4.70 -4.94
N ILE A 295 -8.73 -4.08 -4.94
CA ILE A 295 -8.32 -3.17 -3.86
C ILE A 295 -9.27 -1.97 -3.77
N GLU A 296 -9.56 -1.31 -4.88
CA GLU A 296 -10.47 -0.16 -4.95
C GLU A 296 -11.84 -0.50 -4.35
N GLN A 297 -12.45 -1.61 -4.77
CA GLN A 297 -13.76 -2.03 -4.31
C GLN A 297 -13.77 -2.38 -2.82
N PHE A 298 -12.73 -3.03 -2.31
CA PHE A 298 -12.63 -3.34 -0.89
C PHE A 298 -12.43 -2.08 -0.03
N ILE A 299 -11.62 -1.13 -0.46
CA ILE A 299 -11.49 0.17 0.21
C ILE A 299 -12.85 0.88 0.27
N LEU A 300 -13.57 0.95 -0.83
CA LEU A 300 -14.91 1.55 -0.87
C LEU A 300 -15.91 0.85 0.05
N TYR A 301 -15.78 -0.46 0.23
CA TYR A 301 -16.64 -1.24 1.12
C TYR A 301 -16.53 -0.82 2.59
N HIS A 302 -15.37 -0.37 3.03
CA HIS A 302 -15.21 0.21 4.36
C HIS A 302 -16.10 1.46 4.55
N TYR A 303 -16.22 2.28 3.52
CA TYR A 303 -17.09 3.46 3.55
C TYR A 303 -18.59 3.13 3.49
N ALA A 304 -18.94 1.98 2.89
CA ALA A 304 -20.31 1.49 2.91
C ALA A 304 -20.81 1.23 4.35
N ALA A 305 -19.95 0.72 5.23
CA ALA A 305 -20.25 0.56 6.64
C ALA A 305 -20.52 1.90 7.36
N GLY A 306 -20.02 3.01 6.79
CA GLY A 306 -20.16 4.32 7.40
C GLY A 306 -19.30 4.51 8.64
N SER A 307 -19.72 5.38 9.53
CA SER A 307 -19.00 5.64 10.79
C SER A 307 -19.95 6.11 11.90
N ALA A 308 -19.40 6.35 13.09
CA ALA A 308 -20.09 6.99 14.19
C ALA A 308 -20.53 8.45 13.89
N TYR A 309 -20.09 9.01 12.74
CA TYR A 309 -20.38 10.40 12.37
C TYR A 309 -21.41 10.47 11.24
N ASP A 310 -22.48 11.24 11.43
CA ASP A 310 -23.49 11.53 10.40
C ASP A 310 -23.18 12.87 9.70
N THR A 311 -22.03 12.96 9.04
CA THR A 311 -21.57 14.19 8.38
C THR A 311 -21.79 14.16 6.86
N LYS A 312 -21.64 15.33 6.24
CA LYS A 312 -21.68 15.46 4.77
C LYS A 312 -20.63 14.55 4.09
N PHE A 313 -19.45 14.39 4.69
CA PHE A 313 -18.41 13.51 4.17
C PHE A 313 -18.89 12.05 4.11
N TRP A 314 -19.36 11.50 5.22
CA TRP A 314 -19.78 10.10 5.33
C TRP A 314 -21.00 9.77 4.46
N LYS A 315 -21.96 10.70 4.37
CA LYS A 315 -23.11 10.57 3.45
C LYS A 315 -22.65 10.50 1.99
N LYS A 316 -21.70 11.35 1.61
CA LYS A 316 -21.14 11.37 0.24
C LYS A 316 -20.32 10.11 -0.03
N ALA A 317 -19.51 9.65 0.91
CA ALA A 317 -18.68 8.44 0.77
C ALA A 317 -19.55 7.19 0.62
N LYS A 318 -20.61 7.05 1.43
CA LYS A 318 -21.57 5.96 1.30
C LYS A 318 -22.27 5.98 -0.07
N LYS A 319 -22.76 7.15 -0.50
CA LYS A 319 -23.38 7.29 -1.83
C LYS A 319 -22.42 6.95 -2.96
N LEU A 320 -21.14 7.28 -2.82
CA LEU A 320 -20.12 6.95 -3.80
C LEU A 320 -19.98 5.44 -3.98
N TYR A 321 -19.97 4.68 -2.88
CA TYR A 321 -20.00 3.22 -2.93
C TYR A 321 -21.24 2.70 -3.67
N GLU A 322 -22.44 3.21 -3.34
CA GLU A 322 -23.71 2.77 -3.91
C GLU A 322 -23.81 2.94 -5.44
N ILE A 323 -23.08 3.92 -6.01
CA ILE A 323 -23.09 4.19 -7.46
C ILE A 323 -21.88 3.61 -8.21
N THR A 324 -20.92 3.03 -7.49
CA THR A 324 -19.72 2.44 -8.09
C THR A 324 -19.95 0.95 -8.30
N SER A 325 -19.48 0.41 -9.42
CA SER A 325 -19.53 -1.03 -9.65
C SER A 325 -18.69 -1.77 -8.62
N THR A 326 -19.30 -2.78 -7.99
CA THR A 326 -18.67 -3.65 -6.98
C THR A 326 -18.69 -5.13 -7.40
N GLU A 327 -18.78 -5.40 -8.70
CA GLU A 327 -18.99 -6.74 -9.25
C GLU A 327 -17.96 -7.77 -8.75
N LEU A 328 -16.70 -7.39 -8.63
CA LEU A 328 -15.65 -8.29 -8.16
C LEU A 328 -15.84 -8.62 -6.68
N LEU A 329 -16.14 -7.61 -5.86
CA LEU A 329 -16.42 -7.79 -4.44
C LEU A 329 -17.71 -8.57 -4.22
N ASP A 330 -18.75 -8.32 -5.00
CA ASP A 330 -20.04 -9.00 -4.86
C ASP A 330 -19.94 -10.49 -5.13
N LYS A 331 -19.08 -10.90 -6.06
CA LYS A 331 -18.78 -12.33 -6.31
C LYS A 331 -18.13 -12.96 -5.07
N GLU A 332 -17.17 -12.28 -4.46
CA GLU A 332 -16.51 -12.75 -3.25
C GLU A 332 -17.46 -12.79 -2.04
N LEU A 333 -18.30 -11.77 -1.86
CA LEU A 333 -19.28 -11.71 -0.77
C LEU A 333 -20.31 -12.85 -0.85
N LYS A 334 -20.70 -13.32 -2.04
CA LYS A 334 -21.57 -14.48 -2.20
C LYS A 334 -20.94 -15.75 -1.63
N ILE A 335 -19.62 -15.92 -1.79
CA ILE A 335 -18.90 -17.08 -1.26
C ILE A 335 -18.76 -16.96 0.27
N ILE A 336 -18.35 -15.79 0.74
CA ILE A 336 -18.04 -15.54 2.16
C ILE A 336 -19.30 -15.57 3.03
N LYS A 337 -20.43 -15.12 2.51
CA LYS A 337 -21.70 -15.04 3.24
C LYS A 337 -22.09 -16.35 3.91
N ASP A 338 -21.91 -17.44 3.22
CA ASP A 338 -22.35 -18.77 3.65
C ASP A 338 -21.23 -19.58 4.32
N MET A 339 -20.04 -19.01 4.51
CA MET A 339 -18.93 -19.69 5.18
C MET A 339 -19.19 -19.84 6.70
N SER A 340 -18.94 -21.04 7.21
CA SER A 340 -18.97 -21.29 8.65
C SER A 340 -17.79 -20.60 9.37
N ASP A 341 -17.93 -20.36 10.67
CA ASP A 341 -16.82 -19.81 11.49
C ASP A 341 -15.57 -20.70 11.43
N LEU A 342 -15.75 -22.01 11.32
CA LEU A 342 -14.63 -22.96 11.17
C LEU A 342 -13.90 -22.76 9.84
N ASP A 343 -14.63 -22.59 8.73
CA ASP A 343 -14.02 -22.37 7.43
C ASP A 343 -13.34 -20.98 7.39
N LEU A 344 -13.98 -19.96 7.93
CA LEU A 344 -13.38 -18.63 8.07
C LEU A 344 -12.08 -18.67 8.88
N SER A 345 -12.05 -19.42 10.00
CA SER A 345 -10.85 -19.55 10.83
C SER A 345 -9.67 -20.18 10.08
N ARG A 346 -9.94 -21.12 9.16
CA ARG A 346 -8.93 -21.74 8.28
C ARG A 346 -8.34 -20.74 7.28
N THR A 347 -9.08 -19.70 6.91
CA THR A 347 -8.62 -18.68 5.96
C THR A 347 -7.72 -17.62 6.60
N LEU A 348 -7.62 -17.53 7.92
CA LEU A 348 -6.78 -16.55 8.62
C LEU A 348 -5.31 -16.57 8.20
N SER A 349 -4.82 -17.75 7.81
CA SER A 349 -3.43 -17.96 7.36
C SER A 349 -3.27 -17.90 5.84
N SER A 350 -4.37 -17.79 5.09
CA SER A 350 -4.32 -17.72 3.64
C SER A 350 -3.73 -16.39 3.18
N SER A 351 -3.12 -16.38 2.01
CA SER A 351 -2.59 -15.17 1.38
C SER A 351 -3.67 -14.26 0.82
N GLY A 352 -4.94 -14.52 1.12
CA GLY A 352 -6.08 -13.77 0.62
C GLY A 352 -6.26 -13.90 -0.89
N GLU A 353 -7.33 -14.51 -1.32
CA GLU A 353 -7.63 -14.65 -2.75
C GLU A 353 -8.26 -13.37 -3.33
N PHE A 354 -8.87 -12.56 -2.48
CA PHE A 354 -9.39 -11.26 -2.86
C PHE A 354 -8.38 -10.15 -2.52
N ALA A 355 -7.63 -9.73 -3.52
CA ALA A 355 -6.53 -8.77 -3.41
C ALA A 355 -5.46 -9.23 -2.39
N LEU A 356 -5.45 -8.77 -1.15
CA LEU A 356 -4.48 -9.14 -0.11
C LEU A 356 -5.15 -9.73 1.14
N TRP A 357 -6.48 -9.84 1.14
CA TRP A 357 -7.24 -10.13 2.34
C TRP A 357 -7.86 -11.52 2.31
N PRO A 358 -7.78 -12.24 3.42
CA PRO A 358 -8.50 -13.50 3.57
C PRO A 358 -10.02 -13.24 3.71
N PRO A 359 -10.86 -14.22 3.41
CA PRO A 359 -12.31 -14.14 3.61
C PRO A 359 -12.74 -13.63 4.99
N PHE A 360 -11.99 -13.97 6.04
CA PHE A 360 -12.22 -13.49 7.40
C PHE A 360 -12.23 -11.94 7.50
N SER A 361 -11.27 -11.28 6.87
CA SER A 361 -11.19 -9.82 6.89
C SER A 361 -12.39 -9.17 6.18
N ILE A 362 -12.81 -9.75 5.06
CA ILE A 362 -13.95 -9.25 4.29
C ILE A 362 -15.26 -9.50 5.03
N LYS A 363 -15.38 -10.66 5.72
CA LYS A 363 -16.56 -11.01 6.53
C LYS A 363 -16.80 -10.03 7.68
N GLN A 364 -15.75 -9.55 8.34
CA GLN A 364 -15.89 -8.53 9.36
C GLN A 364 -16.62 -7.28 8.85
N TRP A 365 -16.24 -6.83 7.65
CA TRP A 365 -16.89 -5.67 7.03
C TRP A 365 -18.28 -6.01 6.49
N TYR A 366 -18.48 -7.23 5.98
CA TYR A 366 -19.82 -7.69 5.59
C TYR A 366 -20.81 -7.59 6.76
N ASP A 367 -20.41 -8.03 7.94
CA ASP A 367 -21.26 -8.00 9.12
C ASP A 367 -21.56 -6.56 9.61
N GLU A 368 -20.66 -5.61 9.36
CA GLU A 368 -20.90 -4.19 9.65
C GLU A 368 -21.79 -3.51 8.61
N VAL A 369 -21.72 -3.89 7.33
CA VAL A 369 -22.50 -3.29 6.24
C VAL A 369 -23.89 -3.88 6.14
N ALA A 370 -24.04 -5.20 6.32
CA ALA A 370 -25.31 -5.91 6.21
C ALA A 370 -26.29 -5.69 7.38
N SER A 371 -25.84 -5.00 8.41
CA SER A 371 -26.64 -4.61 9.57
C SER A 371 -27.17 -3.18 9.44
#